data_f5a709ba67f0d12bd9af77e052dd8c12
#
_entry.id   f5a709ba67f0d12bd9af77e052dd8c12
#
_cell.length_a   1.000
_cell.length_b   1.000
_cell.length_c   1.000
_cell.angle_alpha   90.00
_cell.angle_beta   90.00
_cell.angle_gamma   90.00
#
_symmetry.space_group_name_H-M   'P 1'
#
loop_
_entity.id
_entity.type
_entity.pdbx_description
1 polymer ?
#
loop_
_entity_poly.entity_id
_entity_poly.type
_entity_poly.pdbx_seq_one_letter_code
_entity_poly.pdbx_strand_id
1 'polypeptide(L)'
;MREGLIRPLWLVLVIAAFCVPLFLGLGRTDLENDEAIYSFAVDEILASGDWLNPRLSPDTNNVFLEKPPLKFWIVGLPIRAGLLPHDEFGLRFWDALFGAIAFLYVFALGSLLAGPICGGIAVMVLFVYGPLLFEHGLRGNNMEAPLFLCYCAGVYHYQAWAQSPSVRARRWHIVAVGLYFFLGFMTKFVAALFLPIFLLAAALALPQTRRRLREDLMPWIGTGFLVLALAAPWFVYQYMREGEGFWRVILKEHVYTRFTSALDPAHVHPWDYYYRTVFNELEHTGTLWLALVGAVLLCTVALKQKTILTTVVIAWFAIPLALMAIGTSKLHHYAYPFVPPLALAAGYGPAWLLREARGRVDAFMRAVQERMTAPRRWSAVVRNMLTVIAFISILVAVVTFVLGGINWKIGGVTVFRNAHIARPLLIALVLGTLAGRGVIAARIVLPAAVLLLILPANAYEDTWRATQNYNQPLHIARDCLMQVHNAEIQAGRHPLGVYAIGEHKWFLHSYYYYLRHLGWDRAVALDDAAVSDALFSADRQRPVLLGESDYRAFKARHDAAVQAVPALALRESLLVMPGPYAVCGPRSSKRSSSN
;
A
#
# COMPACT_ATOMS: atom_id res chain seq x y z
N MET A 1 5.22 37.41 -3.74
CA MET A 1 6.16 36.73 -2.80
C MET A 1 5.52 35.68 -1.90
N ARG A 2 4.30 35.85 -1.38
CA ARG A 2 3.67 34.81 -0.49
C ARG A 2 3.32 33.50 -1.20
N GLU A 3 2.86 33.51 -2.45
CA GLU A 3 2.51 32.27 -3.18
C GLU A 3 3.73 31.41 -3.53
N GLY A 4 4.91 31.99 -3.69
CA GLY A 4 6.16 31.26 -3.95
C GLY A 4 6.67 30.44 -2.76
N LEU A 5 6.36 30.82 -1.51
CA LEU A 5 6.75 30.08 -0.30
C LEU A 5 5.75 28.99 0.12
N ILE A 6 4.47 29.14 -0.25
CA ILE A 6 3.40 28.22 0.17
C ILE A 6 3.54 26.85 -0.53
N ARG A 7 3.90 26.82 -1.81
CA ARG A 7 4.06 25.57 -2.57
C ARG A 7 5.14 24.64 -2.01
N PRO A 8 6.37 25.09 -1.75
CA PRO A 8 7.41 24.22 -1.16
C PRO A 8 7.03 23.74 0.25
N LEU A 9 6.35 24.56 1.05
CA LEU A 9 5.88 24.13 2.37
C LEU A 9 4.90 22.96 2.27
N TRP A 10 3.91 23.01 1.38
CA TRP A 10 2.98 21.91 1.16
C TRP A 10 3.67 20.64 0.69
N LEU A 11 4.66 20.75 -0.19
CA LEU A 11 5.46 19.61 -0.63
C LEU A 11 6.23 18.96 0.52
N VAL A 12 6.88 19.76 1.36
CA VAL A 12 7.59 19.28 2.56
C VAL A 12 6.64 18.59 3.52
N LEU A 13 5.45 19.14 3.76
CA LEU A 13 4.43 18.53 4.61
C LEU A 13 3.94 17.19 4.05
N VAL A 14 3.71 17.08 2.75
CA VAL A 14 3.31 15.82 2.10
C VAL A 14 4.41 14.77 2.20
N ILE A 15 5.67 15.16 1.97
CA ILE A 15 6.80 14.24 2.11
C ILE A 15 6.89 13.74 3.54
N ALA A 16 6.89 14.65 4.52
CA ALA A 16 7.05 14.29 5.93
C ALA A 16 5.89 13.44 6.46
N ALA A 17 4.65 13.80 6.11
CA ALA A 17 3.46 13.15 6.67
C ALA A 17 3.08 11.84 5.96
N PHE A 18 3.41 11.66 4.68
CA PHE A 18 2.90 10.54 3.90
C PHE A 18 3.98 9.73 3.18
N CYS A 19 5.06 10.35 2.70
CA CYS A 19 6.12 9.62 1.99
C CYS A 19 7.13 8.98 2.97
N VAL A 20 7.61 9.75 3.97
CA VAL A 20 8.56 9.21 4.97
C VAL A 20 7.98 8.02 5.74
N PRO A 21 6.71 8.01 6.17
CA PRO A 21 6.12 6.86 6.86
C PRO A 21 6.13 5.55 6.06
N LEU A 22 6.19 5.60 4.74
CA LEU A 22 6.31 4.38 3.93
C LEU A 22 7.58 3.58 4.22
N PHE A 23 8.64 4.23 4.71
CA PHE A 23 9.92 3.60 5.02
C PHE A 23 10.06 3.21 6.50
N LEU A 24 9.18 3.71 7.38
CA LEU A 24 9.28 3.44 8.82
C LEU A 24 8.90 1.98 9.11
N GLY A 25 9.75 1.28 9.85
CA GLY A 25 9.50 -0.11 10.25
C GLY A 25 9.41 -1.09 9.08
N LEU A 26 9.95 -0.77 7.90
CA LEU A 26 9.81 -1.55 6.68
C LEU A 26 10.38 -2.98 6.81
N GLY A 27 11.44 -3.18 7.60
CA GLY A 27 12.04 -4.48 7.88
C GLY A 27 11.56 -5.13 9.18
N ARG A 28 10.41 -4.75 9.76
CA ARG A 28 9.96 -5.21 11.08
C ARG A 28 8.89 -6.30 11.06
N THR A 29 8.47 -6.72 9.88
CA THR A 29 7.50 -7.81 9.70
C THR A 29 8.08 -8.88 8.80
N ASP A 30 7.68 -10.12 9.00
CA ASP A 30 8.02 -11.21 8.10
C ASP A 30 7.49 -10.96 6.69
N LEU A 31 8.12 -11.59 5.70
CA LEU A 31 7.63 -11.62 4.32
C LEU A 31 6.44 -12.58 4.22
N GLU A 32 5.34 -12.13 3.64
CA GLU A 32 4.10 -12.89 3.57
C GLU A 32 3.70 -13.22 2.13
N ASN A 33 3.13 -14.39 1.92
CA ASN A 33 2.52 -14.83 0.66
C ASN A 33 3.37 -14.57 -0.59
N ASP A 34 2.83 -13.84 -1.56
CA ASP A 34 3.48 -13.47 -2.83
C ASP A 34 4.79 -12.71 -2.61
N GLU A 35 4.89 -11.94 -1.53
CA GLU A 35 6.09 -11.22 -1.18
C GLU A 35 7.27 -12.17 -0.92
N ALA A 36 7.02 -13.28 -0.24
CA ALA A 36 8.03 -14.32 -0.01
C ALA A 36 8.45 -14.99 -1.33
N ILE A 37 7.50 -15.24 -2.23
CA ILE A 37 7.76 -15.79 -3.57
C ILE A 37 8.68 -14.86 -4.37
N TYR A 38 8.36 -13.56 -4.41
CA TYR A 38 9.16 -12.59 -5.17
C TYR A 38 10.53 -12.36 -4.54
N SER A 39 10.63 -12.39 -3.21
CA SER A 39 11.90 -12.30 -2.50
C SER A 39 12.76 -13.53 -2.76
N PHE A 40 12.15 -14.71 -2.81
CA PHE A 40 12.84 -15.94 -3.19
C PHE A 40 13.41 -15.86 -4.61
N ALA A 41 12.65 -15.33 -5.57
CA ALA A 41 13.13 -15.12 -6.93
C ALA A 41 14.35 -14.16 -6.98
N VAL A 42 14.38 -13.14 -6.12
CA VAL A 42 15.57 -12.26 -5.97
C VAL A 42 16.76 -13.04 -5.42
N ASP A 43 16.56 -13.84 -4.37
CA ASP A 43 17.62 -14.64 -3.75
C ASP A 43 18.22 -15.64 -4.75
N GLU A 44 17.39 -16.32 -5.54
CA GLU A 44 17.84 -17.25 -6.58
C GLU A 44 18.66 -16.56 -7.68
N ILE A 45 18.26 -15.36 -8.11
CA ILE A 45 19.03 -14.56 -9.05
C ILE A 45 20.39 -14.20 -8.45
N LEU A 46 20.43 -13.79 -7.18
CA LEU A 46 21.67 -13.42 -6.50
C LEU A 46 22.61 -14.61 -6.30
N ALA A 47 22.07 -15.79 -6.00
CA ALA A 47 22.83 -17.01 -5.78
C ALA A 47 23.33 -17.64 -7.09
N SER A 48 22.44 -17.78 -8.08
CA SER A 48 22.74 -18.46 -9.35
C SER A 48 23.46 -17.55 -10.36
N GLY A 49 23.25 -16.23 -10.28
CA GLY A 49 23.67 -15.28 -11.31
C GLY A 49 22.80 -15.29 -12.58
N ASP A 50 21.71 -16.05 -12.61
CA ASP A 50 20.79 -16.14 -13.74
C ASP A 50 19.71 -15.06 -13.67
N TRP A 51 20.02 -13.88 -14.16
CA TRP A 51 19.16 -12.70 -14.15
C TRP A 51 17.96 -12.76 -15.11
N LEU A 52 17.99 -13.68 -16.07
CA LEU A 52 16.94 -13.81 -17.08
C LEU A 52 15.86 -14.81 -16.69
N ASN A 53 16.17 -15.75 -15.82
CA ASN A 53 15.33 -16.89 -15.45
C ASN A 53 15.12 -16.95 -13.94
N PRO A 54 14.39 -16.01 -13.34
CA PRO A 54 14.06 -16.09 -11.92
C PRO A 54 13.30 -17.38 -11.62
N ARG A 55 13.52 -17.98 -10.45
CA ARG A 55 12.86 -19.21 -10.01
C ARG A 55 12.04 -18.94 -8.77
N LEU A 56 10.93 -19.67 -8.60
CA LEU A 56 10.05 -19.54 -7.43
C LEU A 56 10.53 -20.29 -6.20
N SER A 57 11.32 -21.32 -6.42
CA SER A 57 11.75 -22.26 -5.41
C SER A 57 12.98 -23.03 -5.87
N PRO A 58 13.93 -23.39 -5.00
CA PRO A 58 15.08 -24.22 -5.37
C PRO A 58 14.67 -25.63 -5.81
N ASP A 59 13.51 -26.14 -5.35
CA ASP A 59 13.05 -27.49 -5.66
C ASP A 59 12.40 -27.58 -7.05
N THR A 60 12.09 -26.45 -7.67
CA THR A 60 11.52 -26.41 -9.02
C THR A 60 12.55 -25.87 -9.96
N ASN A 61 12.98 -26.68 -10.93
CA ASN A 61 13.76 -26.18 -12.07
C ASN A 61 12.93 -25.25 -12.99
N ASN A 62 11.68 -24.97 -12.60
CA ASN A 62 10.75 -24.17 -13.40
C ASN A 62 11.08 -22.68 -13.28
N VAL A 63 11.26 -22.05 -14.41
CA VAL A 63 11.40 -20.59 -14.50
C VAL A 63 10.09 -19.92 -14.16
N PHE A 64 10.16 -18.81 -13.41
CA PHE A 64 9.00 -17.99 -13.10
C PHE A 64 8.59 -17.15 -14.29
N LEU A 65 7.76 -17.70 -15.16
CA LEU A 65 7.33 -17.08 -16.41
C LEU A 65 6.18 -16.06 -16.22
N GLU A 66 5.48 -16.10 -15.09
CA GLU A 66 4.30 -15.28 -14.84
C GLU A 66 4.58 -13.78 -14.78
N LYS A 67 5.79 -13.40 -14.43
CA LYS A 67 6.20 -12.01 -14.28
C LYS A 67 7.50 -11.73 -15.03
N PRO A 68 7.56 -10.66 -15.84
CA PRO A 68 8.82 -10.19 -16.41
C PRO A 68 9.82 -9.78 -15.31
N PRO A 69 11.14 -9.86 -15.57
CA PRO A 69 12.17 -9.85 -14.52
C PRO A 69 12.56 -8.45 -14.00
N LEU A 70 12.05 -7.37 -14.57
CA LEU A 70 12.53 -6.01 -14.28
C LEU A 70 12.43 -5.67 -12.78
N LYS A 71 11.35 -6.07 -12.10
CA LYS A 71 11.20 -5.84 -10.66
C LYS A 71 12.28 -6.54 -9.86
N PHE A 72 12.59 -7.79 -10.20
CA PHE A 72 13.64 -8.57 -9.53
C PHE A 72 15.02 -7.95 -9.75
N TRP A 73 15.29 -7.40 -10.95
CA TRP A 73 16.53 -6.68 -11.22
C TRP A 73 16.65 -5.39 -10.41
N ILE A 74 15.57 -4.61 -10.32
CA ILE A 74 15.54 -3.36 -9.54
C ILE A 74 15.83 -3.64 -8.05
N VAL A 75 15.33 -4.73 -7.51
CA VAL A 75 15.58 -5.12 -6.11
C VAL A 75 16.96 -5.76 -5.95
N GLY A 76 17.31 -6.72 -6.81
CA GLY A 76 18.52 -7.51 -6.66
C GLY A 76 19.83 -6.75 -6.96
N LEU A 77 19.85 -5.85 -7.94
CA LEU A 77 21.07 -5.12 -8.32
C LEU A 77 21.65 -4.27 -7.17
N PRO A 78 20.87 -3.44 -6.45
CA PRO A 78 21.39 -2.68 -5.31
C PRO A 78 21.82 -3.56 -4.14
N ILE A 79 21.14 -4.69 -3.89
CA ILE A 79 21.56 -5.66 -2.87
C ILE A 79 22.91 -6.27 -3.27
N ARG A 80 23.05 -6.72 -4.51
CA ARG A 80 24.32 -7.25 -5.04
C ARG A 80 25.47 -6.23 -4.96
N ALA A 81 25.16 -4.95 -5.19
CA ALA A 81 26.14 -3.86 -5.12
C ALA A 81 26.46 -3.42 -3.67
N GLY A 82 25.84 -4.01 -2.66
CA GLY A 82 26.02 -3.62 -1.25
C GLY A 82 25.42 -2.25 -0.88
N LEU A 83 24.55 -1.69 -1.75
CA LEU A 83 23.88 -0.41 -1.50
C LEU A 83 22.66 -0.55 -0.58
N LEU A 84 22.03 -1.72 -0.58
CA LEU A 84 20.92 -2.08 0.29
C LEU A 84 21.26 -3.39 1.02
N PRO A 85 20.80 -3.57 2.27
CA PRO A 85 20.98 -4.83 2.97
C PRO A 85 20.15 -5.94 2.32
N HIS A 86 20.60 -7.18 2.48
CA HIS A 86 19.86 -8.36 2.02
C HIS A 86 18.97 -8.88 3.15
N ASP A 87 17.94 -8.12 3.44
CA ASP A 87 16.94 -8.37 4.47
C ASP A 87 15.56 -7.84 4.02
N GLU A 88 14.56 -7.93 4.87
CA GLU A 88 13.20 -7.48 4.61
C GLU A 88 13.13 -5.98 4.26
N PHE A 89 14.02 -5.16 4.83
CA PHE A 89 14.09 -3.73 4.50
C PHE A 89 14.58 -3.53 3.06
N GLY A 90 15.71 -4.17 2.69
CA GLY A 90 16.28 -4.02 1.36
C GLY A 90 15.37 -4.55 0.25
N LEU A 91 14.67 -5.67 0.52
CA LEU A 91 13.71 -6.26 -0.40
C LEU A 91 12.50 -5.34 -0.66
N ARG A 92 12.03 -4.61 0.37
CA ARG A 92 10.83 -3.73 0.32
C ARG A 92 11.13 -2.28 -0.07
N PHE A 93 12.38 -1.86 0.01
CA PHE A 93 12.79 -0.46 -0.16
C PHE A 93 12.25 0.17 -1.44
N TRP A 94 12.32 -0.55 -2.55
CA TRP A 94 11.90 -0.02 -3.85
C TRP A 94 10.40 0.19 -3.95
N ASP A 95 9.60 -0.65 -3.31
CA ASP A 95 8.13 -0.48 -3.30
C ASP A 95 7.73 0.75 -2.50
N ALA A 96 8.36 0.99 -1.35
CA ALA A 96 8.17 2.22 -0.59
C ALA A 96 8.59 3.46 -1.39
N LEU A 97 9.70 3.37 -2.15
CA LEU A 97 10.16 4.46 -3.01
C LEU A 97 9.22 4.72 -4.18
N PHE A 98 8.74 3.67 -4.86
CA PHE A 98 7.74 3.81 -5.92
C PHE A 98 6.44 4.41 -5.39
N GLY A 99 6.00 3.98 -4.21
CA GLY A 99 4.84 4.55 -3.53
C GLY A 99 5.02 6.03 -3.20
N ALA A 100 6.16 6.41 -2.64
CA ALA A 100 6.48 7.81 -2.33
C ALA A 100 6.49 8.69 -3.59
N ILE A 101 7.13 8.25 -4.66
CA ILE A 101 7.16 8.97 -5.95
C ILE A 101 5.73 9.07 -6.53
N ALA A 102 4.93 8.00 -6.45
CA ALA A 102 3.55 8.02 -6.92
C ALA A 102 2.70 9.02 -6.12
N PHE A 103 2.88 9.11 -4.80
CA PHE A 103 2.20 10.11 -3.96
C PHE A 103 2.56 11.53 -4.37
N LEU A 104 3.81 11.80 -4.75
CA LEU A 104 4.22 13.10 -5.27
C LEU A 104 3.54 13.42 -6.62
N TYR A 105 3.38 12.43 -7.50
CA TYR A 105 2.62 12.62 -8.74
C TYR A 105 1.13 12.88 -8.47
N VAL A 106 0.52 12.17 -7.53
CA VAL A 106 -0.88 12.43 -7.13
C VAL A 106 -1.03 13.81 -6.50
N PHE A 107 -0.08 14.23 -5.64
CA PHE A 107 -0.04 15.60 -5.11
C PHE A 107 0.04 16.65 -6.24
N ALA A 108 0.90 16.42 -7.23
CA ALA A 108 1.04 17.31 -8.38
C ALA A 108 -0.25 17.35 -9.22
N LEU A 109 -0.87 16.20 -9.51
CA LEU A 109 -2.15 16.12 -10.24
C LEU A 109 -3.27 16.84 -9.50
N GLY A 110 -3.42 16.61 -8.20
CA GLY A 110 -4.41 17.32 -7.37
C GLY A 110 -4.15 18.81 -7.30
N SER A 111 -2.87 19.22 -7.25
CA SER A 111 -2.47 20.61 -7.28
C SER A 111 -2.81 21.29 -8.61
N LEU A 112 -2.68 20.61 -9.72
CA LEU A 112 -3.12 21.06 -11.04
C LEU A 112 -4.65 21.12 -11.15
N LEU A 113 -5.35 20.21 -10.48
CA LEU A 113 -6.80 20.08 -10.54
C LEU A 113 -7.50 21.22 -9.78
N ALA A 114 -7.12 21.46 -8.51
CA ALA A 114 -7.77 22.46 -7.65
C ALA A 114 -6.84 23.09 -6.60
N GLY A 115 -5.52 23.01 -6.77
CA GLY A 115 -4.53 23.58 -5.85
C GLY A 115 -3.98 22.60 -4.82
N PRO A 116 -2.96 23.02 -4.02
CA PRO A 116 -2.20 22.12 -3.15
C PRO A 116 -3.03 21.44 -2.06
N ILE A 117 -4.13 22.03 -1.63
CA ILE A 117 -5.08 21.41 -0.69
C ILE A 117 -5.70 20.16 -1.32
N CYS A 118 -6.12 20.24 -2.58
CA CYS A 118 -6.63 19.09 -3.32
C CYS A 118 -5.59 17.97 -3.38
N GLY A 119 -4.33 18.31 -3.73
CA GLY A 119 -3.25 17.33 -3.77
C GLY A 119 -2.94 16.72 -2.41
N GLY A 120 -2.91 17.52 -1.35
CA GLY A 120 -2.66 17.06 0.01
C GLY A 120 -3.74 16.09 0.52
N ILE A 121 -5.02 16.43 0.31
CA ILE A 121 -6.15 15.54 0.68
C ILE A 121 -6.12 14.26 -0.15
N ALA A 122 -5.83 14.33 -1.45
CA ALA A 122 -5.73 13.14 -2.29
C ALA A 122 -4.66 12.17 -1.79
N VAL A 123 -3.47 12.66 -1.45
CA VAL A 123 -2.39 11.83 -0.87
C VAL A 123 -2.78 11.28 0.50
N MET A 124 -3.44 12.09 1.34
CA MET A 124 -3.95 11.63 2.64
C MET A 124 -4.93 10.45 2.47
N VAL A 125 -5.87 10.54 1.52
CA VAL A 125 -6.82 9.46 1.25
C VAL A 125 -6.10 8.17 0.83
N LEU A 126 -5.08 8.27 -0.02
CA LEU A 126 -4.26 7.11 -0.40
C LEU A 126 -3.46 6.54 0.77
N PHE A 127 -2.95 7.39 1.64
CA PHE A 127 -2.17 6.96 2.79
C PHE A 127 -3.03 6.23 3.83
N VAL A 128 -4.26 6.70 4.08
CA VAL A 128 -5.17 6.03 5.02
C VAL A 128 -5.90 4.83 4.42
N TYR A 129 -5.79 4.60 3.12
CA TYR A 129 -6.31 3.40 2.46
C TYR A 129 -5.39 2.21 2.79
N GLY A 130 -5.64 1.56 3.93
CA GLY A 130 -4.78 0.52 4.53
C GLY A 130 -4.33 -0.58 3.57
N PRO A 131 -5.23 -1.20 2.79
CA PRO A 131 -4.85 -2.25 1.84
C PRO A 131 -3.77 -1.82 0.83
N LEU A 132 -3.80 -0.57 0.34
CA LEU A 132 -2.77 -0.06 -0.58
C LEU A 132 -1.36 -0.07 0.04
N LEU A 133 -1.25 0.07 1.35
CA LEU A 133 0.05 0.10 2.03
C LEU A 133 0.52 -1.30 2.44
N PHE A 134 -0.39 -2.12 2.97
CA PHE A 134 -0.04 -3.32 3.73
C PHE A 134 -0.42 -4.64 3.05
N GLU A 135 -1.44 -4.65 2.16
CA GLU A 135 -1.92 -5.87 1.52
C GLU A 135 -1.48 -5.94 0.06
N HIS A 136 -0.38 -6.60 -0.27
CA HIS A 136 0.26 -6.58 -1.60
C HIS A 136 0.61 -5.17 -2.10
N GLY A 137 0.79 -4.22 -1.18
CA GLY A 137 0.81 -2.80 -1.49
C GLY A 137 2.20 -2.17 -1.54
N LEU A 138 2.25 -0.89 -1.15
CA LEU A 138 3.44 -0.05 -1.30
C LEU A 138 4.56 -0.34 -0.29
N ARG A 139 4.31 -1.19 0.70
CA ARG A 139 5.28 -1.52 1.76
C ARG A 139 5.70 -3.00 1.75
N GLY A 140 5.34 -3.72 0.71
CA GLY A 140 5.71 -5.11 0.50
C GLY A 140 6.53 -5.30 -0.78
N ASN A 141 7.36 -6.35 -0.88
CA ASN A 141 8.07 -6.68 -2.12
C ASN A 141 7.12 -7.30 -3.15
N ASN A 142 6.20 -6.48 -3.70
CA ASN A 142 5.14 -6.90 -4.60
C ASN A 142 5.23 -6.22 -5.97
N MET A 143 4.34 -6.58 -6.90
CA MET A 143 4.31 -6.02 -8.26
C MET A 143 3.41 -4.79 -8.38
N GLU A 144 2.66 -4.45 -7.33
CA GLU A 144 1.67 -3.38 -7.32
C GLU A 144 2.29 -1.99 -7.25
N ALA A 145 3.36 -1.80 -6.49
CA ALA A 145 3.95 -0.48 -6.32
C ALA A 145 4.53 0.12 -7.62
N PRO A 146 5.32 -0.60 -8.43
CA PRO A 146 5.78 -0.08 -9.73
C PRO A 146 4.62 0.10 -10.71
N LEU A 147 3.58 -0.74 -10.66
CA LEU A 147 2.37 -0.57 -11.47
C LEU A 147 1.59 0.68 -11.04
N PHE A 148 1.44 0.92 -9.76
CA PHE A 148 0.79 2.11 -9.20
C PHE A 148 1.51 3.40 -9.62
N LEU A 149 2.85 3.41 -9.55
CA LEU A 149 3.68 4.51 -10.06
C LEU A 149 3.49 4.70 -11.57
N CYS A 150 3.46 3.63 -12.34
CA CYS A 150 3.23 3.68 -13.79
C CYS A 150 1.97 4.49 -14.14
N TYR A 151 0.87 4.25 -13.43
CA TYR A 151 -0.40 4.95 -13.67
C TYR A 151 -0.33 6.42 -13.23
N CYS A 152 0.13 6.68 -12.01
CA CYS A 152 0.18 8.04 -11.47
C CYS A 152 1.09 8.96 -12.31
N ALA A 153 2.28 8.48 -12.64
CA ALA A 153 3.25 9.21 -13.46
C ALA A 153 2.79 9.31 -14.92
N GLY A 154 2.25 8.21 -15.47
CA GLY A 154 1.72 8.19 -16.84
C GLY A 154 0.65 9.25 -17.06
N VAL A 155 -0.32 9.38 -16.14
CA VAL A 155 -1.38 10.40 -16.18
C VAL A 155 -0.81 11.80 -16.04
N TYR A 156 0.15 12.01 -15.12
CA TYR A 156 0.79 13.31 -14.96
C TYR A 156 1.50 13.76 -16.25
N HIS A 157 2.32 12.88 -16.81
CA HIS A 157 3.07 13.21 -18.02
C HIS A 157 2.17 13.34 -19.24
N TYR A 158 1.09 12.57 -19.33
CA TYR A 158 0.06 12.77 -20.35
C TYR A 158 -0.59 14.16 -20.24
N GLN A 159 -0.96 14.58 -19.04
CA GLN A 159 -1.52 15.91 -18.78
C GLN A 159 -0.52 17.02 -19.17
N ALA A 160 0.74 16.85 -18.78
CA ALA A 160 1.80 17.80 -19.09
C ALA A 160 2.09 17.87 -20.59
N TRP A 161 2.08 16.73 -21.30
CA TRP A 161 2.14 16.69 -22.77
C TRP A 161 1.01 17.49 -23.40
N ALA A 162 -0.21 17.24 -22.98
CA ALA A 162 -1.39 17.83 -23.59
C ALA A 162 -1.44 19.37 -23.42
N GLN A 163 -0.84 19.89 -22.35
CA GLN A 163 -0.82 21.34 -22.04
C GLN A 163 0.47 22.05 -22.45
N SER A 164 1.56 21.35 -22.72
CA SER A 164 2.84 21.98 -23.00
C SER A 164 2.84 22.72 -24.35
N PRO A 165 3.25 24.00 -24.40
CA PRO A 165 3.43 24.72 -25.65
C PRO A 165 4.72 24.32 -26.40
N SER A 166 5.74 23.85 -25.69
CA SER A 166 7.05 23.50 -26.25
C SER A 166 7.04 22.12 -26.87
N VAL A 167 7.44 22.00 -28.15
CA VAL A 167 7.60 20.72 -28.86
C VAL A 167 8.60 19.80 -28.13
N ARG A 168 9.73 20.36 -27.65
CA ARG A 168 10.75 19.59 -26.93
C ARG A 168 10.21 19.03 -25.62
N ALA A 169 9.47 19.84 -24.85
CA ALA A 169 8.85 19.37 -23.61
C ALA A 169 7.78 18.32 -23.88
N ARG A 170 6.96 18.47 -24.94
CA ARG A 170 5.97 17.45 -25.33
C ARG A 170 6.62 16.11 -25.63
N ARG A 171 7.68 16.08 -26.45
CA ARG A 171 8.42 14.86 -26.77
C ARG A 171 8.99 14.19 -25.52
N TRP A 172 9.54 14.98 -24.59
CA TRP A 172 10.00 14.47 -23.30
C TRP A 172 8.88 13.79 -22.50
N HIS A 173 7.72 14.44 -22.42
CA HIS A 173 6.58 13.86 -21.69
C HIS A 173 6.04 12.60 -22.36
N ILE A 174 6.03 12.50 -23.69
CA ILE A 174 5.67 11.27 -24.42
C ILE A 174 6.62 10.13 -24.06
N VAL A 175 7.93 10.38 -24.12
CA VAL A 175 8.93 9.39 -23.73
C VAL A 175 8.78 8.97 -22.28
N ALA A 176 8.51 9.91 -21.38
CA ALA A 176 8.28 9.62 -19.96
C ALA A 176 7.04 8.72 -19.75
N VAL A 177 5.92 8.95 -20.47
CA VAL A 177 4.76 8.03 -20.45
C VAL A 177 5.20 6.64 -20.88
N GLY A 178 5.98 6.52 -21.96
CA GLY A 178 6.49 5.24 -22.46
C GLY A 178 7.39 4.53 -21.45
N LEU A 179 8.30 5.23 -20.79
CA LEU A 179 9.20 4.64 -19.78
C LEU A 179 8.45 4.18 -18.54
N TYR A 180 7.46 4.94 -18.04
CA TYR A 180 6.63 4.50 -16.93
C TYR A 180 5.71 3.34 -17.33
N PHE A 181 5.21 3.34 -18.57
CA PHE A 181 4.49 2.18 -19.11
C PHE A 181 5.39 0.96 -19.20
N PHE A 182 6.63 1.10 -19.69
CA PHE A 182 7.62 0.02 -19.72
C PHE A 182 7.87 -0.54 -18.31
N LEU A 183 8.03 0.31 -17.30
CA LEU A 183 8.17 -0.12 -15.90
C LEU A 183 6.99 -0.99 -15.46
N GLY A 184 5.76 -0.53 -15.66
CA GLY A 184 4.56 -1.28 -15.29
C GLY A 184 4.41 -2.58 -16.10
N PHE A 185 4.69 -2.53 -17.41
CA PHE A 185 4.58 -3.67 -18.31
C PHE A 185 5.62 -4.76 -17.99
N MET A 186 6.88 -4.38 -17.74
CA MET A 186 7.96 -5.30 -17.38
C MET A 186 7.97 -5.72 -15.90
N THR A 187 6.92 -5.37 -15.16
CA THR A 187 6.70 -5.84 -13.79
C THR A 187 5.40 -6.62 -13.66
N LYS A 188 4.26 -6.09 -14.09
CA LYS A 188 2.95 -6.74 -13.97
C LYS A 188 2.22 -6.91 -15.30
N PHE A 189 2.95 -6.90 -16.40
CA PHE A 189 2.56 -7.26 -17.77
C PHE A 189 1.17 -6.70 -18.19
N VAL A 190 0.13 -7.56 -18.27
CA VAL A 190 -1.20 -7.22 -18.82
C VAL A 190 -1.89 -6.10 -18.04
N ALA A 191 -1.68 -6.03 -16.73
CA ALA A 191 -2.29 -4.99 -15.91
C ALA A 191 -1.86 -3.57 -16.31
N ALA A 192 -0.67 -3.39 -16.88
CA ALA A 192 -0.20 -2.10 -17.37
C ALA A 192 -0.91 -1.64 -18.66
N LEU A 193 -1.48 -2.57 -19.45
CA LEU A 193 -2.12 -2.25 -20.73
C LEU A 193 -3.35 -1.34 -20.60
N PHE A 194 -3.98 -1.28 -19.43
CA PHE A 194 -5.07 -0.34 -19.22
C PHE A 194 -4.61 1.13 -19.34
N LEU A 195 -3.34 1.44 -19.03
CA LEU A 195 -2.81 2.80 -19.14
C LEU A 195 -2.95 3.37 -20.57
N PRO A 196 -2.37 2.78 -21.62
CA PRO A 196 -2.52 3.30 -22.97
C PRO A 196 -3.98 3.27 -23.45
N ILE A 197 -4.80 2.32 -23.00
CA ILE A 197 -6.22 2.22 -23.39
C ILE A 197 -7.00 3.45 -22.92
N PHE A 198 -6.98 3.77 -21.62
CA PHE A 198 -7.75 4.91 -21.14
C PHE A 198 -7.13 6.27 -21.52
N LEU A 199 -5.78 6.37 -21.66
CA LEU A 199 -5.14 7.58 -22.17
C LEU A 199 -5.55 7.86 -23.64
N LEU A 200 -5.60 6.82 -24.47
CA LEU A 200 -6.09 6.96 -25.84
C LEU A 200 -7.57 7.35 -25.87
N ALA A 201 -8.41 6.72 -25.05
CA ALA A 201 -9.81 7.10 -24.93
C ALA A 201 -9.97 8.57 -24.52
N ALA A 202 -9.21 9.03 -23.52
CA ALA A 202 -9.20 10.43 -23.11
C ALA A 202 -8.68 11.39 -24.21
N ALA A 203 -7.66 10.95 -24.98
CA ALA A 203 -7.15 11.72 -26.12
C ALA A 203 -8.21 11.88 -27.22
N LEU A 204 -9.01 10.85 -27.47
CA LEU A 204 -10.07 10.87 -28.46
C LEU A 204 -11.35 11.59 -28.00
N ALA A 205 -11.58 11.72 -26.70
CA ALA A 205 -12.78 12.33 -26.14
C ALA A 205 -12.89 13.84 -26.44
N LEU A 206 -11.77 14.56 -26.45
CA LEU A 206 -11.77 16.02 -26.61
C LEU A 206 -11.13 16.46 -27.95
N PRO A 207 -11.73 17.43 -28.66
CA PRO A 207 -11.17 17.93 -29.93
C PRO A 207 -9.74 18.44 -29.82
N GLN A 208 -9.42 19.12 -28.69
CA GLN A 208 -8.10 19.68 -28.44
C GLN A 208 -7.02 18.62 -28.27
N THR A 209 -7.30 17.52 -27.58
CA THR A 209 -6.35 16.41 -27.42
C THR A 209 -6.25 15.57 -28.69
N ARG A 210 -7.35 15.38 -29.44
CA ARG A 210 -7.31 14.74 -30.77
C ARG A 210 -6.40 15.47 -31.74
N ARG A 211 -6.49 16.82 -31.77
CA ARG A 211 -5.60 17.62 -32.60
C ARG A 211 -4.15 17.45 -32.15
N ARG A 212 -3.89 17.55 -30.87
CA ARG A 212 -2.55 17.39 -30.29
C ARG A 212 -1.97 15.99 -30.57
N LEU A 213 -2.78 14.95 -30.47
CA LEU A 213 -2.38 13.58 -30.80
C LEU A 213 -1.97 13.44 -32.28
N ARG A 214 -2.69 14.09 -33.21
CA ARG A 214 -2.31 14.09 -34.63
C ARG A 214 -0.99 14.82 -34.88
N GLU A 215 -0.78 15.96 -34.21
CA GLU A 215 0.45 16.74 -34.32
C GLU A 215 1.68 15.95 -33.82
N ASP A 216 1.53 15.17 -32.77
CA ASP A 216 2.61 14.43 -32.11
C ASP A 216 2.53 12.90 -32.36
N LEU A 217 1.82 12.45 -33.41
CA LEU A 217 1.61 11.02 -33.69
C LEU A 217 2.93 10.25 -33.85
N MET A 218 3.88 10.81 -34.61
CA MET A 218 5.18 10.15 -34.85
C MET A 218 6.00 10.01 -33.55
N PRO A 219 6.12 11.00 -32.67
CA PRO A 219 6.69 10.83 -31.34
C PRO A 219 6.03 9.71 -30.52
N TRP A 220 4.70 9.59 -30.53
CA TRP A 220 3.99 8.50 -29.84
C TRP A 220 4.32 7.13 -30.44
N ILE A 221 4.32 7.00 -31.77
CA ILE A 221 4.70 5.78 -32.46
C ILE A 221 6.16 5.42 -32.15
N GLY A 222 7.07 6.39 -32.25
CA GLY A 222 8.49 6.19 -31.92
C GLY A 222 8.71 5.74 -30.48
N THR A 223 7.94 6.29 -29.53
CA THR A 223 7.98 5.84 -28.13
C THR A 223 7.43 4.44 -27.97
N GLY A 224 6.36 4.07 -28.69
CA GLY A 224 5.85 2.70 -28.74
C GLY A 224 6.90 1.72 -29.23
N PHE A 225 7.62 2.05 -30.30
CA PHE A 225 8.74 1.23 -30.79
C PHE A 225 9.90 1.15 -29.79
N LEU A 226 10.21 2.24 -29.08
CA LEU A 226 11.21 2.22 -28.00
C LEU A 226 10.83 1.23 -26.90
N VAL A 227 9.58 1.29 -26.43
CA VAL A 227 9.07 0.36 -25.40
C VAL A 227 9.12 -1.09 -25.90
N LEU A 228 8.71 -1.33 -27.13
CA LEU A 228 8.78 -2.65 -27.74
C LEU A 228 10.22 -3.15 -27.83
N ALA A 229 11.14 -2.31 -28.29
CA ALA A 229 12.57 -2.66 -28.39
C ALA A 229 13.21 -2.99 -27.05
N LEU A 230 12.76 -2.32 -25.97
CA LEU A 230 13.23 -2.58 -24.60
C LEU A 230 12.60 -3.85 -23.99
N ALA A 231 11.33 -4.15 -24.31
CA ALA A 231 10.61 -5.29 -23.73
C ALA A 231 10.84 -6.59 -24.53
N ALA A 232 10.80 -6.54 -25.85
CA ALA A 232 10.84 -7.71 -26.73
C ALA A 232 12.01 -8.67 -26.50
N PRO A 233 13.25 -8.23 -26.16
CA PRO A 233 14.36 -9.15 -25.99
C PRO A 233 14.10 -10.25 -24.96
N TRP A 234 13.48 -9.92 -23.81
CA TRP A 234 13.16 -10.92 -22.79
C TRP A 234 12.04 -11.86 -23.26
N PHE A 235 10.99 -11.34 -23.91
CA PHE A 235 9.88 -12.17 -24.42
C PHE A 235 10.35 -13.12 -25.53
N VAL A 236 11.21 -12.64 -26.44
CA VAL A 236 11.80 -13.47 -27.50
C VAL A 236 12.71 -14.55 -26.89
N TYR A 237 13.55 -14.18 -25.94
CA TYR A 237 14.43 -15.13 -25.24
C TYR A 237 13.62 -16.24 -24.56
N GLN A 238 12.58 -15.90 -23.80
CA GLN A 238 11.74 -16.88 -23.10
C GLN A 238 10.95 -17.77 -24.10
N TYR A 239 10.47 -17.19 -25.19
CA TYR A 239 9.82 -17.98 -26.24
C TYR A 239 10.79 -18.96 -26.92
N MET A 240 12.01 -18.54 -27.22
CA MET A 240 13.03 -19.42 -27.79
C MET A 240 13.41 -20.57 -26.87
N ARG A 241 13.33 -20.35 -25.55
CA ARG A 241 13.68 -21.34 -24.54
C ARG A 241 12.54 -22.30 -24.20
N GLU A 242 11.35 -21.77 -23.93
CA GLU A 242 10.18 -22.49 -23.40
C GLU A 242 9.12 -22.81 -24.47
N GLY A 243 9.29 -22.26 -25.68
CA GLY A 243 8.38 -22.47 -26.79
C GLY A 243 6.95 -21.96 -26.50
N GLU A 244 5.96 -22.72 -26.96
CA GLU A 244 4.56 -22.40 -26.75
C GLU A 244 4.15 -22.44 -25.26
N GLY A 245 4.87 -23.14 -24.42
CA GLY A 245 4.68 -23.18 -22.97
C GLY A 245 4.69 -21.80 -22.33
N PHE A 246 5.57 -20.92 -22.80
CA PHE A 246 5.65 -19.54 -22.36
C PHE A 246 4.34 -18.76 -22.59
N TRP A 247 3.80 -18.80 -23.82
CA TRP A 247 2.56 -18.11 -24.14
C TRP A 247 1.34 -18.72 -23.46
N ARG A 248 1.37 -20.05 -23.24
CA ARG A 248 0.31 -20.73 -22.49
C ARG A 248 0.21 -20.18 -21.07
N VAL A 249 1.33 -20.04 -20.36
CA VAL A 249 1.33 -19.47 -19.02
C VAL A 249 0.82 -18.03 -19.03
N ILE A 250 1.38 -17.17 -19.87
CA ILE A 250 1.06 -15.74 -19.86
C ILE A 250 -0.35 -15.47 -20.38
N LEU A 251 -0.71 -15.99 -21.57
CA LEU A 251 -1.96 -15.62 -22.23
C LEU A 251 -3.12 -16.53 -21.83
N LYS A 252 -2.91 -17.85 -21.76
CA LYS A 252 -3.99 -18.78 -21.42
C LYS A 252 -4.30 -18.75 -19.94
N GLU A 253 -3.31 -18.97 -19.07
CA GLU A 253 -3.53 -19.10 -17.63
C GLU A 253 -3.78 -17.74 -16.96
N HIS A 254 -2.90 -16.76 -17.19
CA HIS A 254 -2.95 -15.48 -16.48
C HIS A 254 -3.86 -14.41 -17.15
N VAL A 255 -4.30 -14.59 -18.39
CA VAL A 255 -5.25 -13.68 -19.03
C VAL A 255 -6.58 -14.41 -19.25
N TYR A 256 -6.60 -15.38 -20.16
CA TYR A 256 -7.85 -16.00 -20.61
C TYR A 256 -8.58 -16.72 -19.46
N THR A 257 -7.89 -17.62 -18.74
CA THR A 257 -8.50 -18.40 -17.64
C THR A 257 -8.94 -17.47 -16.50
N ARG A 258 -8.13 -16.47 -16.11
CA ARG A 258 -8.54 -15.51 -15.06
C ARG A 258 -9.72 -14.63 -15.47
N PHE A 259 -9.86 -14.36 -16.76
CA PHE A 259 -10.98 -13.54 -17.26
C PHE A 259 -12.27 -14.32 -17.42
N THR A 260 -12.21 -15.58 -17.88
CA THR A 260 -13.38 -16.42 -18.20
C THR A 260 -13.78 -17.40 -17.10
N SER A 261 -12.83 -17.79 -16.24
CA SER A 261 -13.02 -18.73 -15.15
C SER A 261 -12.18 -18.30 -13.94
N ALA A 262 -11.60 -19.23 -13.19
CA ALA A 262 -10.67 -18.92 -12.12
C ALA A 262 -9.57 -19.97 -12.04
N LEU A 263 -8.36 -19.56 -11.65
CA LEU A 263 -7.29 -20.47 -11.23
C LEU A 263 -7.54 -21.00 -9.83
N ASP A 264 -8.17 -20.18 -8.99
CA ASP A 264 -8.59 -20.51 -7.65
C ASP A 264 -10.07 -20.13 -7.47
N PRO A 265 -10.93 -21.05 -7.03
CA PRO A 265 -12.36 -20.79 -6.77
C PRO A 265 -12.60 -19.66 -5.76
N ALA A 266 -11.67 -19.43 -4.80
CA ALA A 266 -11.75 -18.35 -3.83
C ALA A 266 -11.68 -16.95 -4.46
N HIS A 267 -11.20 -16.84 -5.72
CA HIS A 267 -11.09 -15.59 -6.44
C HIS A 267 -12.33 -15.27 -7.30
N VAL A 268 -13.36 -16.11 -7.28
CA VAL A 268 -14.60 -15.87 -8.05
C VAL A 268 -15.50 -14.92 -7.26
N HIS A 269 -15.66 -13.72 -7.78
CA HIS A 269 -16.47 -12.69 -7.15
C HIS A 269 -17.45 -12.02 -8.13
N PRO A 270 -18.58 -11.46 -7.65
CA PRO A 270 -19.56 -10.78 -8.48
C PRO A 270 -18.99 -9.51 -9.15
N TRP A 271 -19.71 -8.97 -10.14
CA TRP A 271 -19.26 -7.81 -10.93
C TRP A 271 -18.97 -6.55 -10.08
N ASP A 272 -19.67 -6.39 -8.97
CA ASP A 272 -19.58 -5.24 -8.07
C ASP A 272 -18.49 -5.38 -6.99
N TYR A 273 -17.72 -6.44 -7.00
CA TYR A 273 -16.69 -6.74 -6.00
C TYR A 273 -15.72 -5.57 -5.75
N TYR A 274 -15.16 -4.98 -6.81
CA TYR A 274 -14.21 -3.87 -6.66
C TYR A 274 -14.87 -2.62 -6.09
N TYR A 275 -16.11 -2.34 -6.49
CA TYR A 275 -16.86 -1.20 -5.94
C TYR A 275 -17.09 -1.37 -4.46
N ARG A 276 -17.57 -2.54 -4.05
CA ARG A 276 -17.81 -2.85 -2.63
C ARG A 276 -16.52 -2.76 -1.83
N THR A 277 -15.44 -3.41 -2.28
CA THR A 277 -14.16 -3.44 -1.57
C THR A 277 -13.58 -2.04 -1.39
N VAL A 278 -13.53 -1.25 -2.47
CA VAL A 278 -12.97 0.10 -2.40
C VAL A 278 -13.85 1.04 -1.58
N PHE A 279 -15.19 0.96 -1.72
CA PHE A 279 -16.10 1.84 -0.99
C PHE A 279 -16.17 1.50 0.48
N ASN A 280 -16.16 0.23 0.85
CA ASN A 280 -16.12 -0.20 2.26
C ASN A 280 -14.86 0.33 2.95
N GLU A 281 -13.71 0.26 2.28
CA GLU A 281 -12.47 0.78 2.84
C GLU A 281 -12.48 2.31 2.98
N LEU A 282 -12.99 3.03 1.97
CA LEU A 282 -13.16 4.48 2.06
C LEU A 282 -14.16 4.88 3.15
N GLU A 283 -15.20 4.07 3.39
CA GLU A 283 -16.16 4.28 4.50
C GLU A 283 -15.47 4.06 5.84
N HIS A 284 -14.70 3.00 5.97
CA HIS A 284 -13.94 2.67 7.19
C HIS A 284 -12.98 3.79 7.59
N THR A 285 -12.33 4.40 6.60
CA THR A 285 -11.42 5.54 6.81
C THR A 285 -12.14 6.89 6.95
N GLY A 286 -13.48 6.94 6.81
CA GLY A 286 -14.28 8.16 6.86
C GLY A 286 -14.13 9.06 5.62
N THR A 287 -13.56 8.56 4.52
CA THR A 287 -13.27 9.35 3.32
C THR A 287 -14.24 9.12 2.16
N LEU A 288 -15.17 8.16 2.27
CA LEU A 288 -16.13 7.80 1.21
C LEU A 288 -16.96 8.99 0.74
N TRP A 289 -17.56 9.75 1.66
CA TRP A 289 -18.41 10.88 1.29
C TRP A 289 -17.63 12.00 0.60
N LEU A 290 -16.38 12.22 0.99
CA LEU A 290 -15.48 13.16 0.29
C LEU A 290 -15.26 12.72 -1.15
N ALA A 291 -14.99 11.41 -1.36
CA ALA A 291 -14.77 10.85 -2.69
C ALA A 291 -16.04 10.93 -3.56
N LEU A 292 -17.21 10.55 -3.02
CA LEU A 292 -18.46 10.56 -3.78
C LEU A 292 -18.91 11.97 -4.16
N VAL A 293 -18.96 12.90 -3.20
CA VAL A 293 -19.32 14.29 -3.47
C VAL A 293 -18.33 14.92 -4.45
N GLY A 294 -17.03 14.70 -4.24
CA GLY A 294 -16.00 15.19 -5.14
C GLY A 294 -16.10 14.59 -6.53
N ALA A 295 -16.44 13.30 -6.68
CA ALA A 295 -16.66 12.65 -7.96
C ALA A 295 -17.83 13.26 -8.73
N VAL A 296 -18.98 13.49 -8.06
CA VAL A 296 -20.14 14.17 -8.68
C VAL A 296 -19.78 15.58 -9.16
N LEU A 297 -19.05 16.34 -8.34
CA LEU A 297 -18.58 17.68 -8.73
C LEU A 297 -17.60 17.61 -9.90
N LEU A 298 -16.63 16.69 -9.87
CA LEU A 298 -15.65 16.49 -10.92
C LEU A 298 -16.32 16.10 -12.25
N CYS A 299 -17.29 15.19 -12.23
CA CYS A 299 -18.07 14.79 -13.39
C CYS A 299 -18.88 15.98 -13.94
N THR A 300 -19.51 16.75 -13.06
CA THR A 300 -20.26 17.95 -13.47
C THR A 300 -19.36 18.98 -14.16
N VAL A 301 -18.18 19.22 -13.62
CA VAL A 301 -17.17 20.13 -14.22
C VAL A 301 -16.64 19.58 -15.53
N ALA A 302 -16.36 18.28 -15.60
CA ALA A 302 -15.89 17.63 -16.82
C ALA A 302 -16.91 17.77 -17.97
N LEU A 303 -18.19 17.58 -17.70
CA LEU A 303 -19.26 17.73 -18.68
C LEU A 303 -19.43 19.17 -19.15
N LYS A 304 -19.31 20.14 -18.24
CA LYS A 304 -19.49 21.58 -18.56
C LYS A 304 -18.24 22.22 -19.18
N GLN A 305 -17.07 21.98 -18.62
CA GLN A 305 -15.84 22.67 -19.00
C GLN A 305 -14.94 21.88 -19.95
N LYS A 306 -15.14 20.55 -20.04
CA LYS A 306 -14.40 19.63 -20.93
C LYS A 306 -12.88 19.80 -20.79
N THR A 307 -12.37 19.90 -19.55
CA THR A 307 -10.93 20.03 -19.30
C THR A 307 -10.22 18.69 -19.50
N ILE A 308 -8.97 18.74 -19.94
CA ILE A 308 -8.18 17.53 -20.20
C ILE A 308 -8.02 16.71 -18.94
N LEU A 309 -7.63 17.36 -17.83
CA LEU A 309 -7.34 16.67 -16.57
C LEU A 309 -8.57 15.97 -15.98
N THR A 310 -9.73 16.64 -15.97
CA THR A 310 -10.96 16.00 -15.45
C THR A 310 -11.38 14.81 -16.32
N THR A 311 -11.24 14.93 -17.64
CA THR A 311 -11.57 13.86 -18.58
C THR A 311 -10.66 12.64 -18.38
N VAL A 312 -9.35 12.85 -18.25
CA VAL A 312 -8.43 11.72 -18.05
C VAL A 312 -8.60 11.07 -16.69
N VAL A 313 -8.88 11.83 -15.62
CA VAL A 313 -9.16 11.28 -14.28
C VAL A 313 -10.41 10.39 -14.29
N ILE A 314 -11.48 10.81 -14.98
CA ILE A 314 -12.70 10.01 -15.12
C ILE A 314 -12.43 8.75 -15.96
N ALA A 315 -11.73 8.88 -17.09
CA ALA A 315 -11.37 7.75 -17.93
C ALA A 315 -10.47 6.74 -17.18
N TRP A 316 -9.54 7.23 -16.38
CA TRP A 316 -8.66 6.42 -15.55
C TRP A 316 -9.41 5.57 -14.52
N PHE A 317 -10.50 6.08 -13.95
CA PHE A 317 -11.35 5.30 -13.05
C PHE A 317 -12.31 4.38 -13.81
N ALA A 318 -13.08 4.95 -14.74
CA ALA A 318 -14.23 4.27 -15.31
C ALA A 318 -13.85 3.10 -16.25
N ILE A 319 -12.86 3.30 -17.13
CA ILE A 319 -12.55 2.32 -18.19
C ILE A 319 -11.91 1.05 -17.61
N PRO A 320 -10.81 1.12 -16.85
CA PRO A 320 -10.18 -0.09 -16.32
C PRO A 320 -11.09 -0.84 -15.35
N LEU A 321 -11.79 -0.10 -14.47
CA LEU A 321 -12.65 -0.73 -13.47
C LEU A 321 -13.85 -1.44 -14.12
N ALA A 322 -14.45 -0.84 -15.15
CA ALA A 322 -15.52 -1.49 -15.91
C ALA A 322 -15.03 -2.76 -16.62
N LEU A 323 -13.86 -2.72 -17.24
CA LEU A 323 -13.28 -3.89 -17.92
C LEU A 323 -12.94 -5.00 -16.92
N MET A 324 -12.39 -4.65 -15.75
CA MET A 324 -12.07 -5.63 -14.71
C MET A 324 -13.31 -6.18 -14.00
N ALA A 325 -14.39 -5.41 -13.89
CA ALA A 325 -15.65 -5.87 -13.32
C ALA A 325 -16.28 -7.03 -14.11
N ILE A 326 -16.05 -7.08 -15.44
CA ILE A 326 -16.53 -8.14 -16.32
C ILE A 326 -15.78 -9.46 -16.09
N GLY A 327 -14.50 -9.42 -15.74
CA GLY A 327 -13.68 -10.62 -15.48
C GLY A 327 -14.19 -11.44 -14.30
N THR A 328 -13.97 -12.76 -14.32
CA THR A 328 -14.47 -13.69 -13.30
C THR A 328 -13.58 -13.70 -12.05
N SER A 329 -12.27 -13.85 -12.24
CA SER A 329 -11.31 -13.88 -11.14
C SER A 329 -10.94 -12.47 -10.70
N LYS A 330 -11.19 -12.13 -9.43
CA LYS A 330 -10.96 -10.81 -8.86
C LYS A 330 -10.16 -10.91 -7.56
N LEU A 331 -9.18 -10.01 -7.43
CA LEU A 331 -8.39 -9.82 -6.22
C LEU A 331 -8.43 -8.34 -5.84
N HIS A 332 -8.56 -8.02 -4.55
CA HIS A 332 -8.74 -6.65 -4.06
C HIS A 332 -7.62 -5.70 -4.53
N HIS A 333 -6.37 -6.17 -4.52
CA HIS A 333 -5.20 -5.37 -4.92
C HIS A 333 -5.16 -5.02 -6.43
N TYR A 334 -5.97 -5.67 -7.28
CA TYR A 334 -6.07 -5.25 -8.69
C TYR A 334 -6.74 -3.87 -8.85
N ALA A 335 -7.49 -3.42 -7.84
CA ALA A 335 -8.11 -2.10 -7.86
C ALA A 335 -7.14 -0.95 -7.53
N TYR A 336 -5.96 -1.21 -6.93
CA TYR A 336 -5.06 -0.15 -6.44
C TYR A 336 -4.68 0.90 -7.47
N PRO A 337 -4.33 0.56 -8.73
CA PRO A 337 -4.01 1.55 -9.75
C PRO A 337 -5.18 2.50 -10.08
N PHE A 338 -6.40 2.19 -9.66
CA PHE A 338 -7.63 2.93 -9.96
C PHE A 338 -8.21 3.66 -8.75
N VAL A 339 -7.58 3.57 -7.57
CA VAL A 339 -7.94 4.34 -6.37
C VAL A 339 -7.53 5.83 -6.47
N PRO A 340 -6.41 6.22 -7.11
CA PRO A 340 -6.02 7.62 -7.19
C PRO A 340 -7.06 8.58 -7.78
N PRO A 341 -7.86 8.21 -8.80
CA PRO A 341 -8.96 9.05 -9.25
C PRO A 341 -9.99 9.39 -8.17
N LEU A 342 -10.33 8.43 -7.31
CA LEU A 342 -11.25 8.66 -6.17
C LEU A 342 -10.60 9.56 -5.11
N ALA A 343 -9.32 9.38 -4.86
CA ALA A 343 -8.56 10.22 -3.94
C ALA A 343 -8.47 11.68 -4.47
N LEU A 344 -8.22 11.85 -5.77
CA LEU A 344 -8.26 13.16 -6.43
C LEU A 344 -9.65 13.80 -6.35
N ALA A 345 -10.71 13.01 -6.53
CA ALA A 345 -12.08 13.47 -6.37
C ALA A 345 -12.35 13.91 -4.92
N ALA A 346 -11.92 13.11 -3.92
CA ALA A 346 -12.04 13.46 -2.51
C ALA A 346 -11.35 14.79 -2.16
N GLY A 347 -10.20 15.06 -2.75
CA GLY A 347 -9.49 16.34 -2.60
C GLY A 347 -10.16 17.49 -3.35
N TYR A 348 -10.82 17.19 -4.49
CA TYR A 348 -11.42 18.21 -5.36
C TYR A 348 -12.60 18.92 -4.69
N GLY A 349 -13.51 18.19 -4.03
CA GLY A 349 -14.69 18.77 -3.40
C GLY A 349 -14.39 19.88 -2.40
N PRO A 350 -13.60 19.63 -1.35
CA PRO A 350 -13.19 20.65 -0.38
C PRO A 350 -12.40 21.82 -1.01
N ALA A 351 -11.47 21.53 -1.93
CA ALA A 351 -10.68 22.57 -2.59
C ALA A 351 -11.53 23.47 -3.50
N TRP A 352 -12.48 22.88 -4.22
CA TRP A 352 -13.46 23.62 -5.03
C TRP A 352 -14.35 24.50 -4.15
N LEU A 353 -14.87 23.95 -3.05
CA LEU A 353 -15.68 24.71 -2.10
C LEU A 353 -14.94 25.92 -1.54
N LEU A 354 -13.69 25.71 -1.11
CA LEU A 354 -12.85 26.80 -0.59
C LEU A 354 -12.55 27.87 -1.64
N ARG A 355 -12.47 27.51 -2.91
CA ARG A 355 -12.17 28.45 -4.00
C ARG A 355 -13.40 29.18 -4.51
N GLU A 356 -14.50 28.46 -4.75
CA GLU A 356 -15.74 28.98 -5.33
C GLU A 356 -16.61 29.70 -4.29
N ALA A 357 -16.65 29.15 -3.08
CA ALA A 357 -17.40 29.72 -1.98
C ALA A 357 -16.74 31.00 -1.43
N ARG A 358 -15.44 31.22 -1.68
CA ARG A 358 -14.71 32.36 -1.09
C ARG A 358 -15.41 33.70 -1.36
N GLY A 359 -15.80 33.96 -2.60
CA GLY A 359 -16.52 35.19 -2.97
C GLY A 359 -17.95 35.26 -2.45
N ARG A 360 -18.70 34.12 -2.52
CA ARG A 360 -20.10 34.05 -2.03
C ARG A 360 -20.18 33.98 -0.51
N VAL A 361 -19.27 33.25 0.10
CA VAL A 361 -19.13 33.19 1.57
C VAL A 361 -18.69 34.54 2.10
N ASP A 362 -17.74 35.23 1.47
CA ASP A 362 -17.34 36.57 1.86
C ASP A 362 -18.49 37.61 1.71
N ALA A 363 -19.36 37.48 0.70
CA ALA A 363 -20.54 38.31 0.54
C ALA A 363 -21.65 37.97 1.56
N PHE A 364 -21.97 36.69 1.72
CA PHE A 364 -22.93 36.19 2.73
C PHE A 364 -22.48 36.54 4.14
N MET A 365 -21.18 36.39 4.40
CA MET A 365 -20.62 36.63 5.72
C MET A 365 -20.52 38.11 6.05
N ARG A 366 -20.30 38.98 5.07
CA ARG A 366 -20.49 40.46 5.26
C ARG A 366 -21.92 40.78 5.67
N ALA A 367 -22.90 40.24 4.97
CA ALA A 367 -24.31 40.43 5.29
C ALA A 367 -24.73 39.87 6.69
N VAL A 368 -24.15 38.73 7.10
CA VAL A 368 -24.34 38.17 8.43
C VAL A 368 -23.59 38.99 9.49
N GLN A 369 -22.39 39.46 9.18
CA GLN A 369 -21.61 40.33 10.08
C GLN A 369 -22.31 41.65 10.36
N GLU A 370 -22.91 42.29 9.36
CA GLU A 370 -23.70 43.50 9.51
C GLU A 370 -24.95 43.28 10.42
N ARG A 371 -25.51 42.04 10.37
CA ARG A 371 -26.67 41.67 11.26
C ARG A 371 -26.25 41.20 12.66
N MET A 372 -25.00 40.75 12.84
CA MET A 372 -24.52 40.19 14.13
C MET A 372 -23.59 41.14 14.91
N THR A 373 -23.45 42.40 14.50
CA THR A 373 -22.63 43.39 15.20
C THR A 373 -23.16 43.88 16.53
N ALA A 374 -24.25 43.27 17.06
CA ALA A 374 -24.54 43.38 18.48
C ALA A 374 -23.38 42.77 19.31
N PRO A 375 -22.79 43.51 20.25
CA PRO A 375 -21.63 43.09 20.99
C PRO A 375 -22.00 41.95 21.94
N ARG A 376 -21.83 40.68 21.51
CA ARG A 376 -21.72 39.57 22.47
C ARG A 376 -20.39 39.74 23.21
N ARG A 377 -20.42 40.47 24.29
CA ARG A 377 -19.32 40.65 25.23
C ARG A 377 -19.08 39.34 25.98
N TRP A 378 -18.45 38.35 25.33
CA TRP A 378 -17.72 37.36 26.08
C TRP A 378 -16.68 38.13 26.90
N SER A 379 -16.66 37.97 28.21
CA SER A 379 -15.60 38.59 29.02
C SER A 379 -14.23 38.11 28.48
N ALA A 380 -13.22 38.94 28.53
CA ALA A 380 -11.84 38.57 28.08
C ALA A 380 -11.38 37.28 28.79
N VAL A 381 -11.82 37.05 30.02
CA VAL A 381 -11.58 35.87 30.84
C VAL A 381 -12.10 34.59 30.15
N VAL A 382 -13.41 34.56 29.77
CA VAL A 382 -14.00 33.38 29.12
C VAL A 382 -13.30 33.04 27.81
N ARG A 383 -12.96 34.05 27.00
CA ARG A 383 -12.24 33.83 25.74
C ARG A 383 -10.84 33.27 25.98
N ASN A 384 -10.10 33.80 26.96
CA ASN A 384 -8.77 33.30 27.28
C ASN A 384 -8.86 31.85 27.83
N MET A 385 -9.86 31.53 28.64
CA MET A 385 -10.11 30.16 29.09
C MET A 385 -10.36 29.20 27.90
N LEU A 386 -11.23 29.57 26.95
CA LEU A 386 -11.50 28.76 25.75
C LEU A 386 -10.23 28.55 24.92
N THR A 387 -9.38 29.57 24.79
CA THR A 387 -8.10 29.46 24.08
C THR A 387 -7.13 28.50 24.79
N VAL A 388 -7.02 28.58 26.11
CA VAL A 388 -6.17 27.70 26.91
C VAL A 388 -6.66 26.25 26.82
N ILE A 389 -7.97 26.00 26.93
CA ILE A 389 -8.52 24.64 26.80
C ILE A 389 -8.30 24.09 25.39
N ALA A 390 -8.45 24.93 24.34
CA ALA A 390 -8.16 24.53 22.98
C ALA A 390 -6.68 24.12 22.81
N PHE A 391 -5.75 24.89 23.39
CA PHE A 391 -4.33 24.57 23.37
C PHE A 391 -4.01 23.27 24.13
N ILE A 392 -4.57 23.09 25.33
CA ILE A 392 -4.45 21.83 26.10
C ILE A 392 -4.98 20.66 25.28
N SER A 393 -6.11 20.82 24.57
CA SER A 393 -6.67 19.77 23.73
C SER A 393 -5.74 19.39 22.56
N ILE A 394 -5.04 20.36 21.95
CA ILE A 394 -4.00 20.07 20.94
C ILE A 394 -2.85 19.29 21.60
N LEU A 395 -2.39 19.71 22.78
CA LEU A 395 -1.33 19.00 23.50
C LEU A 395 -1.74 17.56 23.85
N VAL A 396 -2.99 17.35 24.28
CA VAL A 396 -3.55 16.00 24.50
C VAL A 396 -3.52 15.18 23.22
N ALA A 397 -3.89 15.77 22.06
CA ALA A 397 -3.82 15.07 20.79
C ALA A 397 -2.38 14.64 20.43
N VAL A 398 -1.43 15.55 20.59
CA VAL A 398 0.00 15.27 20.33
C VAL A 398 0.52 14.17 21.27
N VAL A 399 0.25 14.27 22.57
CA VAL A 399 0.68 13.25 23.55
C VAL A 399 0.01 11.90 23.27
N THR A 400 -1.28 11.89 22.90
CA THR A 400 -2.00 10.68 22.50
C THR A 400 -1.35 10.04 21.28
N PHE A 401 -1.00 10.83 20.26
CA PHE A 401 -0.34 10.34 19.05
C PHE A 401 1.03 9.72 19.37
N VAL A 402 1.85 10.39 20.17
CA VAL A 402 3.22 9.95 20.48
C VAL A 402 3.23 8.71 21.39
N LEU A 403 2.36 8.68 22.43
CA LEU A 403 2.35 7.60 23.43
C LEU A 403 1.44 6.41 23.05
N GLY A 404 0.66 6.50 22.00
CA GLY A 404 -0.26 5.43 21.63
C GLY A 404 -1.56 5.40 22.44
N GLY A 405 -1.88 6.52 23.09
CA GLY A 405 -3.05 6.68 23.97
C GLY A 405 -2.65 7.15 25.37
N ILE A 406 -3.59 7.75 26.06
CA ILE A 406 -3.44 8.18 27.44
C ILE A 406 -4.42 7.40 28.29
N ASN A 407 -3.95 6.74 29.34
CA ASN A 407 -4.77 6.05 30.33
C ASN A 407 -4.23 6.36 31.73
N TRP A 408 -4.73 7.45 32.30
CA TRP A 408 -4.27 7.93 33.59
C TRP A 408 -5.15 7.36 34.70
N LYS A 409 -4.54 6.61 35.63
CA LYS A 409 -5.18 5.98 36.76
C LYS A 409 -4.62 6.53 38.06
N ILE A 410 -5.50 6.79 39.02
CA ILE A 410 -5.16 7.16 40.40
C ILE A 410 -5.84 6.15 41.34
N GLY A 411 -5.08 5.45 42.16
CA GLY A 411 -5.61 4.43 43.08
C GLY A 411 -6.37 3.28 42.36
N GLY A 412 -6.00 2.94 41.13
CA GLY A 412 -6.68 1.92 40.33
C GLY A 412 -7.89 2.42 39.53
N VAL A 413 -8.39 3.62 39.81
CA VAL A 413 -9.53 4.24 39.12
C VAL A 413 -9.02 5.04 37.91
N THR A 414 -9.64 4.84 36.74
CA THR A 414 -9.31 5.62 35.54
C THR A 414 -9.85 7.05 35.69
N VAL A 415 -8.96 8.03 35.82
CA VAL A 415 -9.30 9.46 35.92
C VAL A 415 -9.43 10.10 34.55
N PHE A 416 -8.57 9.71 33.61
CA PHE A 416 -8.59 10.23 32.24
C PHE A 416 -8.16 9.14 31.25
N ARG A 417 -8.97 8.99 30.18
CA ARG A 417 -8.65 8.08 29.08
C ARG A 417 -8.91 8.75 27.75
N ASN A 418 -7.88 8.77 26.90
CA ASN A 418 -8.01 9.17 25.49
C ASN A 418 -7.25 8.19 24.62
N ALA A 419 -7.95 7.51 23.72
CA ALA A 419 -7.39 6.47 22.86
C ALA A 419 -6.92 7.00 21.50
N HIS A 420 -7.61 8.03 20.98
CA HIS A 420 -7.42 8.51 19.60
C HIS A 420 -7.36 10.04 19.54
N ILE A 421 -6.72 10.55 18.47
CA ILE A 421 -6.45 12.00 18.31
C ILE A 421 -7.65 12.83 17.84
N ALA A 422 -8.65 12.23 17.17
CA ALA A 422 -9.75 12.99 16.57
C ALA A 422 -10.58 13.77 17.60
N ARG A 423 -10.89 13.16 18.77
CA ARG A 423 -11.67 13.83 19.82
C ARG A 423 -11.02 15.10 20.35
N PRO A 424 -9.77 15.09 20.82
CA PRO A 424 -9.14 16.31 21.30
C PRO A 424 -8.92 17.33 20.19
N LEU A 425 -8.67 16.92 18.93
CA LEU A 425 -8.60 17.84 17.79
C LEU A 425 -9.95 18.51 17.53
N LEU A 426 -11.05 17.77 17.60
CA LEU A 426 -12.40 18.34 17.45
C LEU A 426 -12.71 19.35 18.56
N ILE A 427 -12.39 19.03 19.82
CA ILE A 427 -12.55 19.95 20.95
C ILE A 427 -11.73 21.21 20.72
N ALA A 428 -10.46 21.07 20.32
CA ALA A 428 -9.59 22.21 20.01
C ALA A 428 -10.15 23.09 18.90
N LEU A 429 -10.71 22.48 17.85
CA LEU A 429 -11.33 23.19 16.73
C LEU A 429 -12.55 23.99 17.19
N VAL A 430 -13.48 23.36 17.92
CA VAL A 430 -14.70 24.02 18.40
C VAL A 430 -14.37 25.17 19.35
N LEU A 431 -13.53 24.92 20.37
CA LEU A 431 -13.19 25.93 21.36
C LEU A 431 -12.34 27.06 20.77
N GLY A 432 -11.38 26.73 19.89
CA GLY A 432 -10.57 27.71 19.16
C GLY A 432 -11.42 28.60 18.24
N THR A 433 -12.44 28.02 17.59
CA THR A 433 -13.40 28.76 16.78
C THR A 433 -14.24 29.73 17.62
N LEU A 434 -14.74 29.28 18.78
CA LEU A 434 -15.49 30.12 19.70
C LEU A 434 -14.65 31.24 20.32
N ALA A 435 -13.36 30.98 20.63
CA ALA A 435 -12.42 31.96 21.18
C ALA A 435 -11.90 32.96 20.14
N GLY A 436 -11.92 32.61 18.86
CA GLY A 436 -11.28 33.36 17.78
C GLY A 436 -11.81 34.80 17.59
N ARG A 437 -10.90 35.72 17.23
CA ARG A 437 -11.20 37.15 16.93
C ARG A 437 -11.24 37.45 15.43
N GLY A 438 -11.24 36.46 14.55
CA GLY A 438 -11.17 36.65 13.11
C GLY A 438 -12.49 37.07 12.46
N VAL A 439 -12.43 37.46 11.20
CA VAL A 439 -13.59 37.65 10.33
C VAL A 439 -14.39 36.35 10.28
N ILE A 440 -15.73 36.47 10.31
CA ILE A 440 -16.65 35.30 10.43
C ILE A 440 -16.40 34.27 9.31
N ALA A 441 -15.97 34.67 8.11
CA ALA A 441 -15.58 33.74 7.04
C ALA A 441 -14.46 32.78 7.45
N ALA A 442 -13.41 33.28 8.13
CA ALA A 442 -12.35 32.43 8.69
C ALA A 442 -12.86 31.55 9.83
N ARG A 443 -13.92 31.96 10.53
CA ARG A 443 -14.53 31.19 11.64
C ARG A 443 -15.43 30.04 11.19
N ILE A 444 -15.88 30.00 9.95
CA ILE A 444 -16.73 28.91 9.43
C ILE A 444 -15.96 28.07 8.41
N VAL A 445 -15.33 28.73 7.44
CA VAL A 445 -14.65 28.02 6.34
C VAL A 445 -13.42 27.28 6.83
N LEU A 446 -12.60 27.90 7.68
CA LEU A 446 -11.42 27.22 8.23
C LEU A 446 -11.77 26.06 9.16
N PRO A 447 -12.72 26.20 10.13
CA PRO A 447 -13.18 25.06 10.92
C PRO A 447 -13.81 23.94 10.07
N ALA A 448 -14.61 24.26 9.06
CA ALA A 448 -15.17 23.27 8.17
C ALA A 448 -14.08 22.52 7.38
N ALA A 449 -13.08 23.23 6.87
CA ALA A 449 -11.95 22.61 6.19
C ALA A 449 -11.10 21.75 7.14
N VAL A 450 -10.88 22.20 8.38
CA VAL A 450 -10.14 21.43 9.39
C VAL A 450 -10.96 20.22 9.86
N LEU A 451 -12.30 20.36 9.99
CA LEU A 451 -13.17 19.23 10.30
C LEU A 451 -13.03 18.11 9.27
N LEU A 452 -12.95 18.44 7.99
CA LEU A 452 -12.72 17.45 6.92
C LEU A 452 -11.38 16.71 7.07
N LEU A 453 -10.38 17.35 7.69
CA LEU A 453 -9.09 16.71 7.99
C LEU A 453 -9.13 15.89 9.29
N ILE A 454 -10.04 16.22 10.20
CA ILE A 454 -10.22 15.48 11.45
C ILE A 454 -10.95 14.13 11.21
N LEU A 455 -11.83 14.06 10.21
CA LEU A 455 -12.56 12.83 9.89
C LEU A 455 -11.63 11.62 9.69
N PRO A 456 -10.58 11.70 8.85
CA PRO A 456 -9.63 10.60 8.67
C PRO A 456 -8.48 10.60 9.69
N ALA A 457 -8.51 11.46 10.73
CA ALA A 457 -7.39 11.59 11.66
C ALA A 457 -7.10 10.30 12.43
N ASN A 458 -8.14 9.56 12.83
CA ASN A 458 -7.97 8.27 13.49
C ASN A 458 -7.39 7.23 12.52
N ALA A 459 -7.90 7.17 11.28
CA ALA A 459 -7.36 6.27 10.26
C ALA A 459 -5.89 6.61 9.95
N TYR A 460 -5.52 7.89 9.94
CA TYR A 460 -4.12 8.31 9.81
C TYR A 460 -3.27 7.80 10.99
N GLU A 461 -3.76 7.95 12.22
CA GLU A 461 -3.09 7.46 13.42
C GLU A 461 -2.91 5.94 13.37
N ASP A 462 -3.96 5.19 13.03
CA ASP A 462 -3.93 3.73 12.94
C ASP A 462 -2.96 3.26 11.86
N THR A 463 -2.98 3.89 10.68
CA THR A 463 -2.03 3.63 9.61
C THR A 463 -0.60 3.93 10.03
N TRP A 464 -0.36 5.09 10.66
CA TRP A 464 0.95 5.45 11.19
C TRP A 464 1.47 4.40 12.19
N ARG A 465 0.62 3.93 13.11
CA ARG A 465 0.97 2.90 14.08
C ARG A 465 1.27 1.57 13.39
N ALA A 466 0.45 1.19 12.40
CA ALA A 466 0.66 -0.02 11.61
C ALA A 466 2.02 -0.01 10.90
N THR A 467 2.53 1.16 10.45
CA THR A 467 3.87 1.24 9.86
C THR A 467 5.00 0.87 10.83
N GLN A 468 4.74 0.90 12.13
CA GLN A 468 5.74 0.64 13.17
C GLN A 468 5.56 -0.72 13.85
N ASN A 469 4.57 -1.50 13.43
CA ASN A 469 4.35 -2.83 13.96
C ASN A 469 5.59 -3.70 13.78
N TYR A 470 5.89 -4.44 14.85
CA TYR A 470 6.90 -5.48 14.86
C TYR A 470 6.21 -6.84 14.91
N ASN A 471 6.34 -7.63 13.86
CA ASN A 471 5.79 -8.98 13.77
C ASN A 471 6.71 -9.85 12.92
N GLN A 472 7.67 -10.54 13.56
CA GLN A 472 8.67 -11.40 12.91
C GLN A 472 8.73 -12.79 13.55
N PRO A 473 7.60 -13.52 13.66
CA PRO A 473 7.61 -14.85 14.27
C PRO A 473 8.46 -15.85 13.49
N LEU A 474 8.44 -15.82 12.16
CA LEU A 474 9.22 -16.75 11.33
C LEU A 474 10.71 -16.44 11.35
N HIS A 475 11.08 -15.17 11.39
CA HIS A 475 12.47 -14.74 11.56
C HIS A 475 13.05 -15.22 12.90
N ILE A 476 12.29 -15.03 13.99
CA ILE A 476 12.68 -15.50 15.32
C ILE A 476 12.79 -17.03 15.35
N ALA A 477 11.84 -17.75 14.73
CA ALA A 477 11.87 -19.21 14.64
C ALA A 477 13.10 -19.68 13.86
N ARG A 478 13.39 -19.06 12.71
CA ARG A 478 14.58 -19.36 11.90
C ARG A 478 15.86 -19.19 12.71
N ASP A 479 16.03 -18.05 13.37
CA ASP A 479 17.27 -17.74 14.09
C ASP A 479 17.50 -18.75 15.23
N CYS A 480 16.44 -19.15 15.92
CA CYS A 480 16.53 -20.17 16.95
C CYS A 480 16.86 -21.54 16.38
N LEU A 481 16.16 -21.98 15.35
CA LEU A 481 16.40 -23.25 14.67
C LEU A 481 17.81 -23.34 14.08
N MET A 482 18.32 -22.22 13.51
CA MET A 482 19.69 -22.14 13.00
C MET A 482 20.73 -22.31 14.12
N GLN A 483 20.52 -21.74 15.30
CA GLN A 483 21.44 -21.92 16.43
C GLN A 483 21.52 -23.38 16.85
N VAL A 484 20.38 -24.05 16.96
CA VAL A 484 20.31 -25.48 17.30
C VAL A 484 20.95 -26.32 16.19
N HIS A 485 20.60 -26.06 14.94
CA HIS A 485 21.16 -26.76 13.77
C HIS A 485 22.69 -26.69 13.73
N ASN A 486 23.25 -25.50 13.94
CA ASN A 486 24.69 -25.31 13.98
C ASN A 486 25.35 -26.05 15.18
N ALA A 487 24.69 -26.06 16.35
CA ALA A 487 25.16 -26.81 17.51
C ALA A 487 25.14 -28.34 17.27
N GLU A 488 24.14 -28.86 16.58
CA GLU A 488 24.08 -30.27 16.19
C GLU A 488 25.20 -30.66 15.21
N ILE A 489 25.46 -29.82 14.19
CA ILE A 489 26.58 -30.03 13.26
C ILE A 489 27.92 -30.00 14.01
N GLN A 490 28.13 -29.04 14.91
CA GLN A 490 29.37 -28.96 15.70
C GLN A 490 29.56 -30.18 16.63
N ALA A 491 28.47 -30.76 17.07
CA ALA A 491 28.48 -32.00 17.86
C ALA A 491 28.64 -33.26 16.99
N GLY A 492 28.86 -33.15 15.70
CA GLY A 492 29.00 -34.25 14.75
C GLY A 492 27.72 -35.02 14.46
N ARG A 493 26.57 -34.41 14.76
CA ARG A 493 25.24 -34.98 14.45
C ARG A 493 24.66 -34.38 13.21
N HIS A 494 23.87 -35.12 12.45
CA HIS A 494 23.12 -34.60 11.31
C HIS A 494 21.83 -33.94 11.82
N PRO A 495 21.65 -32.62 11.64
CA PRO A 495 20.44 -31.96 12.05
C PRO A 495 19.25 -32.44 11.23
N LEU A 496 18.13 -32.59 11.88
CA LEU A 496 16.87 -32.97 11.24
C LEU A 496 16.20 -31.75 10.59
N GLY A 497 15.56 -31.95 9.45
CA GLY A 497 14.79 -30.89 8.79
C GLY A 497 13.56 -30.49 9.63
N VAL A 498 12.94 -29.38 9.26
CA VAL A 498 11.75 -28.82 9.93
C VAL A 498 10.51 -29.14 9.11
N TYR A 499 9.42 -29.56 9.76
CA TYR A 499 8.11 -29.64 9.14
C TYR A 499 7.31 -28.35 9.37
N ALA A 500 6.58 -27.90 8.36
CA ALA A 500 5.58 -26.85 8.51
C ALA A 500 4.19 -27.41 8.23
N ILE A 501 3.25 -27.05 9.08
CA ILE A 501 1.83 -27.43 8.95
C ILE A 501 1.03 -26.14 8.80
N GLY A 502 0.21 -26.05 7.77
CA GLY A 502 -0.68 -24.94 7.55
C GLY A 502 -1.92 -25.36 6.76
N GLU A 503 -3.08 -24.81 7.13
CA GLU A 503 -4.36 -25.08 6.45
C GLU A 503 -4.36 -24.61 4.99
N HIS A 504 -3.52 -23.62 4.64
CA HIS A 504 -3.49 -23.03 3.31
C HIS A 504 -2.11 -23.13 2.68
N LYS A 505 -2.07 -23.60 1.43
CA LYS A 505 -0.85 -23.70 0.61
C LYS A 505 -0.04 -22.38 0.53
N TRP A 506 -0.71 -21.25 0.65
CA TRP A 506 -0.10 -19.92 0.54
C TRP A 506 0.82 -19.55 1.70
N PHE A 507 0.53 -19.99 2.93
CA PHE A 507 1.42 -19.78 4.08
C PHE A 507 2.75 -20.52 3.95
N LEU A 508 2.80 -21.56 3.15
CA LEU A 508 4.02 -22.33 2.95
C LEU A 508 5.14 -21.51 2.30
N HIS A 509 4.83 -20.52 1.47
CA HIS A 509 5.86 -19.71 0.82
C HIS A 509 6.67 -18.89 1.82
N SER A 510 6.04 -18.32 2.84
CA SER A 510 6.73 -17.60 3.91
C SER A 510 7.58 -18.54 4.76
N TYR A 511 7.01 -19.67 5.20
CA TYR A 511 7.75 -20.69 5.94
C TYR A 511 8.94 -21.19 5.14
N TYR A 512 8.72 -21.46 3.86
CA TYR A 512 9.75 -21.92 2.93
C TYR A 512 10.87 -20.88 2.79
N TYR A 513 10.55 -19.63 2.64
CA TYR A 513 11.53 -18.57 2.54
C TYR A 513 12.46 -18.52 3.75
N TYR A 514 11.92 -18.55 4.96
CA TYR A 514 12.71 -18.45 6.19
C TYR A 514 13.46 -19.73 6.56
N LEU A 515 12.92 -20.90 6.23
CA LEU A 515 13.44 -22.17 6.70
C LEU A 515 14.29 -22.93 5.66
N ARG A 516 14.42 -22.42 4.42
CA ARG A 516 15.13 -23.09 3.31
C ARG A 516 16.57 -23.49 3.61
N HIS A 517 17.25 -22.77 4.51
CA HIS A 517 18.63 -23.03 4.88
C HIS A 517 18.79 -24.11 5.97
N LEU A 518 17.70 -24.63 6.50
CA LEU A 518 17.70 -25.61 7.58
C LEU A 518 17.66 -27.06 7.10
N GLY A 519 18.07 -27.34 5.86
CA GLY A 519 18.00 -28.69 5.31
C GLY A 519 16.54 -29.15 5.14
N TRP A 520 15.74 -28.30 4.56
CA TRP A 520 14.33 -28.51 4.31
C TRP A 520 14.12 -29.55 3.20
N ASP A 521 14.01 -30.82 3.56
CA ASP A 521 13.76 -31.86 2.59
C ASP A 521 12.33 -31.89 2.05
N ARG A 522 11.34 -31.39 2.78
CA ARG A 522 9.95 -31.21 2.30
C ARG A 522 9.13 -30.34 3.28
N ALA A 523 8.66 -29.17 2.81
CA ALA A 523 7.45 -28.60 3.34
C ALA A 523 6.28 -29.46 2.87
N VAL A 524 5.80 -30.31 3.70
CA VAL A 524 4.55 -30.99 3.41
C VAL A 524 3.45 -30.07 3.90
N ALA A 525 2.69 -29.47 2.95
CA ALA A 525 1.38 -28.92 3.29
C ALA A 525 0.54 -30.09 3.79
N LEU A 526 0.37 -30.18 5.08
CA LEU A 526 -0.45 -31.22 5.68
C LEU A 526 -1.89 -30.71 5.73
N ASP A 527 -2.49 -30.55 4.55
CA ASP A 527 -3.94 -30.35 4.39
C ASP A 527 -4.72 -31.59 4.89
N ASP A 528 -4.03 -32.68 5.12
CA ASP A 528 -4.64 -33.93 5.55
C ASP A 528 -4.24 -34.27 7.00
N ALA A 529 -5.24 -34.32 7.87
CA ALA A 529 -5.08 -34.70 9.26
C ALA A 529 -4.38 -36.09 9.43
N ALA A 530 -4.63 -37.02 8.51
CA ALA A 530 -4.02 -38.35 8.53
C ALA A 530 -2.52 -38.33 8.26
N VAL A 531 -2.06 -37.43 7.36
CA VAL A 531 -0.63 -37.28 7.06
C VAL A 531 0.09 -36.58 8.22
N SER A 532 -0.56 -35.60 8.89
CA SER A 532 0.00 -34.95 10.07
C SER A 532 0.17 -35.90 11.22
N ASP A 533 -0.82 -36.78 11.43
CA ASP A 533 -0.81 -37.82 12.46
C ASP A 533 0.28 -38.85 12.20
N ALA A 534 0.44 -39.30 10.95
CA ALA A 534 1.46 -40.25 10.54
C ALA A 534 2.88 -39.70 10.74
N LEU A 535 3.12 -38.44 10.35
CA LEU A 535 4.43 -37.79 10.53
C LEU A 535 4.77 -37.55 11.99
N PHE A 536 3.82 -37.12 12.80
CA PHE A 536 4.03 -36.91 14.23
C PHE A 536 4.26 -38.21 14.98
N SER A 537 3.62 -39.30 14.57
CA SER A 537 3.81 -40.65 15.17
C SER A 537 5.09 -41.32 14.71
N ALA A 538 5.52 -41.07 13.45
CA ALA A 538 6.69 -41.74 12.87
C ALA A 538 8.01 -41.05 13.22
N ASP A 539 8.03 -39.74 13.37
CA ASP A 539 9.26 -38.96 13.59
C ASP A 539 9.08 -37.88 14.67
N ARG A 540 9.06 -38.34 15.92
CA ARG A 540 8.90 -37.46 17.10
C ARG A 540 10.10 -36.55 17.39
N GLN A 541 11.13 -36.56 16.56
CA GLN A 541 12.37 -35.81 16.81
C GLN A 541 12.46 -34.54 15.97
N ARG A 542 11.65 -34.42 14.92
CA ARG A 542 11.69 -33.22 14.05
C ARG A 542 10.86 -32.07 14.62
N PRO A 543 11.37 -30.84 14.55
CA PRO A 543 10.57 -29.68 14.92
C PRO A 543 9.44 -29.46 13.91
N VAL A 544 8.29 -29.05 14.42
CA VAL A 544 7.09 -28.76 13.63
C VAL A 544 6.69 -27.32 13.85
N LEU A 545 6.62 -26.55 12.79
CA LEU A 545 6.13 -25.17 12.79
C LEU A 545 4.69 -25.14 12.31
N LEU A 546 3.80 -24.53 13.08
CA LEU A 546 2.38 -24.39 12.74
C LEU A 546 1.81 -23.07 13.26
N GLY A 547 0.74 -22.59 12.61
CA GLY A 547 -0.03 -21.45 13.07
C GLY A 547 -0.75 -21.72 14.39
N GLU A 548 -1.18 -20.67 15.10
CA GLU A 548 -1.86 -20.83 16.40
C GLU A 548 -3.22 -21.54 16.25
N SER A 549 -3.96 -21.26 15.18
CA SER A 549 -5.22 -21.96 14.87
C SER A 549 -5.01 -23.44 14.64
N ASP A 550 -4.00 -23.78 13.83
CA ASP A 550 -3.65 -25.16 13.50
C ASP A 550 -3.15 -25.92 14.72
N TYR A 551 -2.38 -25.24 15.59
CA TYR A 551 -1.95 -25.82 16.87
C TYR A 551 -3.12 -26.15 17.79
N ARG A 552 -4.13 -25.31 17.87
CA ARG A 552 -5.32 -25.61 18.70
C ARG A 552 -6.06 -26.84 18.19
N ALA A 553 -6.24 -26.94 16.86
CA ALA A 553 -6.84 -28.09 16.22
C ALA A 553 -5.98 -29.35 16.38
N PHE A 554 -4.67 -29.24 16.22
CA PHE A 554 -3.70 -30.29 16.40
C PHE A 554 -3.65 -30.78 17.87
N LYS A 555 -3.62 -29.85 18.82
CA LYS A 555 -3.66 -30.16 20.26
C LYS A 555 -4.93 -30.88 20.66
N ALA A 556 -6.09 -30.46 20.13
CA ALA A 556 -7.36 -31.13 20.44
C ALA A 556 -7.40 -32.60 19.97
N ARG A 557 -6.70 -32.90 18.87
CA ARG A 557 -6.60 -34.27 18.33
C ARG A 557 -5.55 -35.14 19.06
N HIS A 558 -4.48 -34.51 19.57
CA HIS A 558 -3.30 -35.19 20.09
C HIS A 558 -2.93 -34.80 21.53
N ASP A 559 -3.93 -34.51 22.38
CA ASP A 559 -3.74 -33.89 23.70
C ASP A 559 -2.69 -34.62 24.57
N ALA A 560 -2.70 -35.97 24.60
CA ALA A 560 -1.74 -36.74 25.36
C ALA A 560 -0.30 -36.70 24.79
N ALA A 561 -0.14 -36.57 23.48
CA ALA A 561 1.17 -36.54 22.84
C ALA A 561 1.79 -35.12 22.84
N VAL A 562 0.96 -34.09 22.79
CA VAL A 562 1.38 -32.67 22.78
C VAL A 562 1.72 -32.15 24.18
N GLN A 563 1.11 -32.70 25.25
CA GLN A 563 1.46 -32.32 26.63
C GLN A 563 2.92 -32.68 26.99
N ALA A 564 3.51 -33.66 26.30
CA ALA A 564 4.90 -34.05 26.50
C ALA A 564 5.92 -33.21 25.70
N VAL A 565 5.47 -32.30 24.82
CA VAL A 565 6.33 -31.55 23.92
C VAL A 565 6.20 -30.04 24.22
N PRO A 566 7.31 -29.34 24.57
CA PRO A 566 7.26 -27.89 24.79
C PRO A 566 6.84 -27.18 23.52
N ALA A 567 5.86 -26.30 23.66
CA ALA A 567 5.40 -25.43 22.59
C ALA A 567 5.85 -23.99 22.83
N LEU A 568 6.43 -23.38 21.81
CA LEU A 568 6.84 -22.00 21.81
C LEU A 568 5.75 -21.16 21.15
N ALA A 569 5.06 -20.32 21.92
CA ALA A 569 4.13 -19.35 21.39
C ALA A 569 4.90 -18.18 20.78
N LEU A 570 4.85 -18.06 19.48
CA LEU A 570 5.24 -16.88 18.72
C LEU A 570 3.94 -16.16 18.36
N ARG A 571 3.69 -14.96 18.78
CA ARG A 571 2.46 -14.16 18.64
C ARG A 571 1.29 -14.74 17.83
N GLU A 572 1.51 -15.27 16.63
CA GLU A 572 0.49 -15.86 15.74
C GLU A 572 0.90 -17.24 15.20
N SER A 573 2.07 -17.73 15.58
CA SER A 573 2.59 -19.01 15.16
C SER A 573 3.13 -19.77 16.37
N LEU A 574 2.93 -21.07 16.37
CA LEU A 574 3.45 -21.96 17.39
C LEU A 574 4.51 -22.88 16.79
N LEU A 575 5.63 -22.95 17.47
CA LEU A 575 6.66 -23.89 17.17
C LEU A 575 6.62 -25.02 18.18
N VAL A 576 6.29 -26.23 17.73
CA VAL A 576 6.31 -27.43 18.56
C VAL A 576 7.63 -28.12 18.35
N MET A 577 8.38 -28.33 19.44
CA MET A 577 9.79 -28.69 19.36
C MET A 577 10.07 -29.91 20.20
N PRO A 578 10.29 -31.08 19.59
CA PRO A 578 10.81 -32.24 20.29
C PRO A 578 12.34 -32.23 20.41
N GLY A 579 12.85 -32.85 21.43
CA GLY A 579 14.29 -33.12 21.59
C GLY A 579 15.17 -31.87 21.76
N PRO A 580 16.30 -31.77 21.06
CA PRO A 580 17.29 -30.72 21.28
C PRO A 580 16.78 -29.30 20.96
N TYR A 581 15.69 -29.22 20.22
CA TYR A 581 15.06 -27.95 19.87
C TYR A 581 14.20 -27.32 20.98
N ALA A 582 13.97 -28.05 22.08
CA ALA A 582 13.21 -27.58 23.23
C ALA A 582 13.83 -26.35 23.93
N VAL A 583 15.09 -26.02 23.62
CA VAL A 583 15.78 -24.83 24.11
C VAL A 583 15.36 -23.54 23.40
N CYS A 584 14.67 -23.61 22.27
CA CYS A 584 14.11 -22.48 21.56
C CYS A 584 12.85 -21.91 22.26
N GLY A 585 12.92 -21.71 23.58
CA GLY A 585 11.86 -21.07 24.36
C GLY A 585 11.87 -19.55 24.20
N PRO A 586 10.74 -18.83 24.44
CA PRO A 586 10.80 -17.40 24.58
C PRO A 586 11.79 -17.12 25.70
N ARG A 587 12.93 -16.55 25.37
CA ARG A 587 13.67 -15.81 26.39
C ARG A 587 12.66 -14.82 26.94
N SER A 588 12.23 -15.05 28.17
CA SER A 588 11.37 -14.13 28.86
C SER A 588 11.96 -12.75 28.61
N SER A 589 11.34 -11.97 27.74
CA SER A 589 11.61 -10.55 27.67
C SER A 589 11.06 -9.98 28.98
N LYS A 590 11.75 -10.21 30.07
CA LYS A 590 11.87 -9.21 31.09
C LYS A 590 12.59 -8.06 30.39
N ARG A 591 11.84 -7.29 29.58
CA ARG A 591 12.19 -5.90 29.41
C ARG A 591 12.27 -5.36 30.82
N SER A 592 13.51 -5.20 31.28
CA SER A 592 13.80 -4.32 32.38
C SER A 592 13.02 -3.04 32.12
N SER A 593 11.92 -2.89 32.81
CA SER A 593 11.31 -1.61 33.10
C SER A 593 12.31 -0.93 34.04
N SER A 594 13.37 -0.39 33.50
CA SER A 594 14.29 0.48 34.18
C SER A 594 14.61 1.60 33.21
N ASN A 595 14.03 2.73 33.58
CA ASN A 595 14.23 4.11 33.17
C ASN A 595 13.47 4.57 31.93
#